data_2396d54b7cc26ad47c3977112d01d14d
#
_entry.id   2396d54b7cc26ad47c3977112d01d14d
#
_cell.length_a   1.000
_cell.length_b   1.000
_cell.length_c   1.000
_cell.angle_alpha   90.00
_cell.angle_beta   90.00
_cell.angle_gamma   90.00
#
_symmetry.space_group_name_H-M   'P 1'
#
loop_
_entity.id
_entity.type
_entity.pdbx_description
1 polymer ?
#
loop_
_entity_poly.entity_id
_entity_poly.type
_entity_poly.pdbx_seq_one_letter_code
_entity_poly.pdbx_strand_id
1 'polypeptide(L)'
;MMPDEMETDRQKRLRDAYDAEMKRLLTDKYILAHLLIACTEEFAGCALLDVVNESFDGDPVYGEIGLDEDTTNPSLVAQSLGQEHATSTEGRITYDTRFLVRVPKSKTPIELIVNVEGQRNASLPYPISRRGWFYCARMISAQKGSVFKHSEYEKIKKVYSIWICIDPPKKARGTIQKYAIHKEDFVGHLPVEKSDYDVASVIIINVGESYNANYNGILKMLSLIFRTEVKIKESHEILVNEFGFPKRHFEQEGAMKSWAMDIEIAAKKEGIEIGIEKGIEKGIEKGMLDMTQRIMKKGKTLDEAMEILELTENEKNFVRDNINK
;
A
#
# COMPACT_ATOMS: atom_id res chain seq x y z
N MET A 1 -30.01 13.94 9.73
CA MET A 1 -28.80 13.20 9.32
C MET A 1 -29.19 11.75 9.32
N MET A 2 -29.22 11.13 8.16
CA MET A 2 -29.69 9.75 8.00
C MET A 2 -28.64 8.78 8.58
N PRO A 3 -29.02 7.60 9.08
CA PRO A 3 -28.08 6.61 9.61
C PRO A 3 -26.95 6.24 8.64
N ASP A 4 -27.24 6.18 7.35
CA ASP A 4 -26.28 5.90 6.28
C ASP A 4 -25.17 6.96 6.11
N GLU A 5 -25.49 8.26 6.32
CA GLU A 5 -24.50 9.34 6.21
C GLU A 5 -23.51 9.34 7.39
N MET A 6 -23.97 8.93 8.58
CA MET A 6 -23.09 8.81 9.76
C MET A 6 -22.15 7.61 9.66
N GLU A 7 -22.58 6.53 9.03
CA GLU A 7 -21.78 5.30 8.86
C GLU A 7 -20.69 5.50 7.81
N THR A 8 -21.00 6.16 6.70
CA THR A 8 -20.02 6.53 5.66
C THR A 8 -18.94 7.50 6.19
N ASP A 9 -19.30 8.46 7.01
CA ASP A 9 -18.36 9.41 7.61
C ASP A 9 -17.42 8.73 8.63
N ARG A 10 -17.92 7.76 9.39
CA ARG A 10 -17.11 7.00 10.35
C ARG A 10 -16.11 6.07 9.66
N GLN A 11 -16.54 5.36 8.62
CA GLN A 11 -15.67 4.50 7.83
C GLN A 11 -14.56 5.31 7.12
N LYS A 12 -14.89 6.51 6.66
CA LYS A 12 -13.94 7.45 6.11
C LYS A 12 -12.89 7.86 7.14
N ARG A 13 -13.30 8.25 8.36
CA ARG A 13 -12.39 8.63 9.45
C ARG A 13 -11.46 7.48 9.86
N LEU A 14 -11.94 6.24 9.89
CA LEU A 14 -11.12 5.06 10.21
C LEU A 14 -10.09 4.78 9.10
N ARG A 15 -10.48 4.94 7.84
CA ARG A 15 -9.55 4.86 6.71
C ARG A 15 -8.49 5.95 6.78
N ASP A 16 -8.90 7.19 6.98
CA ASP A 16 -8.01 8.34 7.05
C ASP A 16 -6.99 8.19 8.22
N ALA A 17 -7.45 7.67 9.37
CA ALA A 17 -6.58 7.38 10.51
C ALA A 17 -5.59 6.24 10.19
N TYR A 18 -6.03 5.19 9.52
CA TYR A 18 -5.17 4.09 9.07
C TYR A 18 -4.11 4.59 8.08
N ASP A 19 -4.52 5.37 7.07
CA ASP A 19 -3.61 5.91 6.06
C ASP A 19 -2.58 6.86 6.68
N ALA A 20 -2.99 7.66 7.67
CA ALA A 20 -2.09 8.55 8.41
C ALA A 20 -1.03 7.77 9.20
N GLU A 21 -1.42 6.70 9.89
CA GLU A 21 -0.49 5.85 10.64
C GLU A 21 0.44 5.07 9.71
N MET A 22 -0.06 4.54 8.59
CA MET A 22 0.78 3.91 7.57
C MET A 22 1.83 4.87 7.03
N LYS A 23 1.44 6.10 6.69
CA LYS A 23 2.37 7.13 6.22
C LYS A 23 3.45 7.42 7.27
N ARG A 24 3.08 7.50 8.55
CA ARG A 24 4.04 7.67 9.65
C ARG A 24 5.04 6.53 9.75
N LEU A 25 4.57 5.27 9.63
CA LEU A 25 5.42 4.07 9.59
C LEU A 25 6.42 4.10 8.46
N LEU A 26 5.94 4.43 7.28
CA LEU A 26 6.73 4.45 6.06
C LEU A 26 7.71 5.63 6.00
N THR A 27 7.77 6.48 7.03
CA THR A 27 8.82 7.48 7.22
C THR A 27 9.87 7.09 8.25
N ASP A 28 9.69 5.95 8.94
CA ASP A 28 10.67 5.47 9.91
C ASP A 28 11.96 5.00 9.22
N LYS A 29 13.10 5.61 9.57
CA LYS A 29 14.40 5.33 8.93
C LYS A 29 14.88 3.90 9.09
N TYR A 30 14.54 3.22 10.19
CA TYR A 30 14.91 1.81 10.40
C TYR A 30 14.11 0.89 9.50
N ILE A 31 12.80 1.14 9.37
CA ILE A 31 11.93 0.39 8.43
C ILE A 31 12.42 0.61 7.00
N LEU A 32 12.64 1.86 6.61
CA LEU A 32 13.11 2.21 5.27
C LEU A 32 14.49 1.64 4.97
N ALA A 33 15.43 1.67 5.93
CA ALA A 33 16.75 1.08 5.76
C ALA A 33 16.68 -0.43 5.52
N HIS A 34 15.86 -1.14 6.29
CA HIS A 34 15.63 -2.57 6.06
C HIS A 34 15.00 -2.86 4.71
N LEU A 35 14.04 -2.04 4.26
CA LEU A 35 13.45 -2.17 2.92
C LEU A 35 14.51 -1.95 1.82
N LEU A 36 15.34 -0.92 1.94
CA LEU A 36 16.42 -0.65 0.98
C LEU A 36 17.41 -1.81 0.90
N ILE A 37 17.91 -2.28 2.04
CA ILE A 37 18.89 -3.38 2.11
C ILE A 37 18.30 -4.68 1.54
N ALA A 38 17.04 -4.98 1.84
CA ALA A 38 16.40 -6.22 1.42
C ALA A 38 15.92 -6.20 -0.04
N CYS A 39 15.56 -5.04 -0.57
CA CYS A 39 14.81 -4.93 -1.83
C CYS A 39 15.61 -4.31 -2.99
N THR A 40 16.70 -3.61 -2.72
CA THR A 40 17.50 -2.94 -3.77
C THR A 40 18.87 -3.55 -3.90
N GLU A 41 19.39 -3.64 -5.12
CA GLU A 41 20.70 -4.22 -5.39
C GLU A 41 21.82 -3.31 -4.89
N GLU A 42 21.62 -2.01 -4.99
CA GLU A 42 22.58 -0.99 -4.64
C GLU A 42 22.88 -0.92 -3.14
N PHE A 43 21.89 -1.28 -2.32
CA PHE A 43 22.02 -1.35 -0.85
C PHE A 43 22.32 -2.74 -0.33
N ALA A 44 22.39 -3.76 -1.19
CA ALA A 44 22.66 -5.12 -0.76
C ALA A 44 24.03 -5.20 -0.05
N GLY A 45 24.02 -5.70 1.19
CA GLY A 45 25.22 -5.83 2.01
C GLY A 45 25.66 -4.55 2.76
N CYS A 46 24.94 -3.44 2.64
CA CYS A 46 25.18 -2.25 3.46
C CYS A 46 24.87 -2.55 4.95
N ALA A 47 25.64 -1.98 5.85
CA ALA A 47 25.34 -2.06 7.28
C ALA A 47 24.13 -1.18 7.63
N LEU A 48 23.21 -1.70 8.45
CA LEU A 48 21.97 -1.00 8.82
C LEU A 48 22.22 0.43 9.31
N LEU A 49 23.14 0.60 10.26
CA LEU A 49 23.43 1.91 10.84
C LEU A 49 24.02 2.90 9.86
N ASP A 50 24.80 2.44 8.87
CA ASP A 50 25.31 3.29 7.79
C ASP A 50 24.13 3.81 6.95
N VAL A 51 23.21 2.93 6.59
CA VAL A 51 22.01 3.32 5.81
C VAL A 51 21.14 4.30 6.61
N VAL A 52 20.86 4.01 7.89
CA VAL A 52 20.04 4.88 8.74
C VAL A 52 20.64 6.28 8.90
N ASN A 53 21.98 6.37 9.04
CA ASN A 53 22.65 7.64 9.37
C ASN A 53 23.08 8.45 8.14
N GLU A 54 23.40 7.79 7.01
CA GLU A 54 24.07 8.42 5.90
C GLU A 54 23.24 8.48 4.60
N SER A 55 22.16 7.65 4.49
CA SER A 55 21.46 7.51 3.21
C SER A 55 20.35 8.51 2.97
N PHE A 56 19.78 9.09 4.03
CA PHE A 56 18.64 9.98 3.93
C PHE A 56 19.05 11.46 4.06
N ASP A 57 18.70 12.30 3.09
CA ASP A 57 18.82 13.75 3.18
C ASP A 57 17.72 14.32 4.08
N GLY A 58 18.00 14.45 5.38
CA GLY A 58 17.02 14.86 6.39
C GLY A 58 16.12 13.69 6.85
N ASP A 59 15.02 14.02 7.52
CA ASP A 59 14.04 13.03 7.90
C ASP A 59 13.07 12.78 6.75
N PRO A 60 12.78 11.50 6.42
CA PRO A 60 11.73 11.18 5.46
C PRO A 60 10.41 11.81 5.92
N VAL A 61 9.77 12.58 5.08
CA VAL A 61 8.53 13.30 5.42
C VAL A 61 7.44 12.85 4.47
N TYR A 62 6.25 12.68 4.97
CA TYR A 62 5.06 12.59 4.14
C TYR A 62 4.45 13.99 3.99
N GLY A 63 3.92 14.36 2.85
CA GLY A 63 3.31 15.66 2.63
C GLY A 63 2.74 15.80 1.21
N GLU A 64 1.76 16.66 1.07
CA GLU A 64 1.11 16.96 -0.18
C GLU A 64 1.86 18.06 -0.94
N ILE A 65 2.81 17.71 -1.80
CA ILE A 65 3.37 18.62 -2.79
C ILE A 65 3.15 18.04 -4.17
N GLY A 66 2.29 18.67 -4.96
CA GLY A 66 2.07 18.30 -6.36
C GLY A 66 3.29 18.62 -7.22
N LEU A 67 3.63 17.74 -8.15
CA LEU A 67 4.59 17.99 -9.22
C LEU A 67 3.84 18.03 -10.55
N ASP A 68 3.84 19.17 -11.21
CA ASP A 68 3.30 19.32 -12.55
C ASP A 68 4.33 18.89 -13.60
N GLU A 69 3.87 18.32 -14.70
CA GLU A 69 4.75 17.82 -15.78
C GLU A 69 5.62 18.90 -16.42
N ASP A 70 5.13 20.15 -16.49
CA ASP A 70 5.78 21.24 -17.21
C ASP A 70 6.37 22.33 -16.33
N THR A 71 6.29 22.22 -15.00
CA THR A 71 6.89 23.20 -14.10
C THR A 71 8.30 22.81 -13.71
N THR A 72 9.20 23.80 -13.63
CA THR A 72 10.55 23.62 -13.08
C THR A 72 10.41 23.25 -11.61
N ASN A 73 10.58 21.97 -11.29
CA ASN A 73 10.47 21.50 -9.91
C ASN A 73 11.57 22.12 -9.06
N PRO A 74 11.26 22.62 -7.84
CA PRO A 74 12.28 23.12 -6.94
C PRO A 74 13.29 22.02 -6.62
N SER A 75 14.53 22.42 -6.43
CA SER A 75 15.69 21.55 -6.17
C SER A 75 15.36 20.40 -5.23
N LEU A 76 15.64 19.17 -5.65
CA LEU A 76 15.45 17.92 -4.88
C LEU A 76 16.19 17.90 -3.53
N VAL A 77 17.07 18.87 -3.29
CA VAL A 77 18.04 18.88 -2.18
C VAL A 77 17.49 19.46 -0.88
N ALA A 78 16.35 20.14 -0.88
CA ALA A 78 15.93 20.95 0.28
C ALA A 78 14.54 20.64 0.85
N GLN A 79 13.75 19.75 0.24
CA GLN A 79 12.40 19.44 0.73
C GLN A 79 12.05 17.99 0.42
N SER A 80 11.25 17.37 1.28
CA SER A 80 10.55 16.12 0.95
C SER A 80 10.05 16.20 -0.49
N LEU A 81 10.47 15.26 -1.32
CA LEU A 81 10.02 15.22 -2.71
C LEU A 81 8.50 15.27 -2.70
N GLY A 82 7.91 16.26 -3.37
CA GLY A 82 6.46 16.41 -3.43
C GLY A 82 5.77 15.09 -3.76
N GLN A 83 4.68 14.81 -3.08
CA GLN A 83 4.02 13.49 -3.09
C GLN A 83 2.89 13.40 -4.09
N GLU A 84 2.50 14.51 -4.69
CA GLU A 84 1.41 14.55 -5.66
C GLU A 84 1.90 14.95 -7.05
N HIS A 85 1.52 14.14 -8.02
CA HIS A 85 1.67 14.45 -9.44
C HIS A 85 0.28 14.66 -10.03
N ALA A 86 -0.03 15.88 -10.41
CA ALA A 86 -1.24 16.21 -11.14
C ALA A 86 -0.90 16.75 -12.52
N THR A 87 -1.58 16.23 -13.53
CA THR A 87 -1.70 16.90 -14.83
C THR A 87 -3.12 17.41 -14.99
N SER A 88 -3.31 18.42 -15.82
CA SER A 88 -4.64 18.97 -16.10
C SER A 88 -5.61 17.94 -16.72
N THR A 89 -5.09 16.83 -17.25
CA THR A 89 -5.85 15.81 -17.97
C THR A 89 -5.82 14.42 -17.32
N GLU A 90 -4.82 14.09 -16.49
CA GLU A 90 -4.60 12.74 -15.97
C GLU A 90 -4.96 12.57 -14.48
N GLY A 91 -5.31 13.66 -13.79
CA GLY A 91 -5.59 13.63 -12.36
C GLY A 91 -4.34 13.62 -11.47
N ARG A 92 -4.57 13.73 -10.19
CA ARG A 92 -3.56 13.85 -9.14
C ARG A 92 -3.09 12.47 -8.68
N ILE A 93 -1.76 12.25 -8.63
CA ILE A 93 -1.18 11.05 -8.03
C ILE A 93 -0.55 11.45 -6.71
N THR A 94 -0.94 10.75 -5.65
CA THR A 94 -0.36 10.90 -4.31
C THR A 94 0.49 9.68 -4.01
N TYR A 95 1.72 9.89 -3.52
CA TYR A 95 2.59 8.86 -2.99
C TYR A 95 2.48 8.83 -1.46
N ASP A 96 2.48 7.64 -0.86
CA ASP A 96 2.49 7.54 0.60
C ASP A 96 3.83 8.08 1.16
N THR A 97 4.94 7.64 0.58
CA THR A 97 6.27 8.15 0.94
C THR A 97 7.19 8.12 -0.26
N ARG A 98 7.78 9.27 -0.62
CA ARG A 98 8.77 9.38 -1.70
C ARG A 98 9.98 10.16 -1.22
N PHE A 99 11.19 9.64 -1.45
CA PHE A 99 12.41 10.25 -0.98
C PHE A 99 13.60 9.91 -1.88
N LEU A 100 14.63 10.74 -1.82
CA LEU A 100 15.94 10.51 -2.41
C LEU A 100 16.82 9.79 -1.39
N VAL A 101 17.53 8.75 -1.82
CA VAL A 101 18.53 8.06 -1.00
C VAL A 101 19.87 7.97 -1.69
N ARG A 102 20.94 7.98 -0.89
CA ARG A 102 22.31 7.76 -1.33
C ARG A 102 22.84 6.46 -0.75
N VAL A 103 23.55 5.70 -1.56
CA VAL A 103 24.20 4.48 -1.08
C VAL A 103 25.39 4.89 -0.20
N PRO A 104 25.44 4.46 1.07
CA PRO A 104 26.49 4.88 1.99
C PRO A 104 27.84 4.30 1.56
N LYS A 105 28.92 5.06 1.82
CA LYS A 105 30.31 4.62 1.56
C LYS A 105 30.61 4.21 0.11
N SER A 106 29.75 4.56 -0.84
CA SER A 106 30.01 4.33 -2.26
C SER A 106 31.10 5.26 -2.77
N LYS A 107 32.05 4.71 -3.58
CA LYS A 107 33.11 5.49 -4.19
C LYS A 107 32.60 6.54 -5.16
N THR A 108 31.56 6.23 -5.88
CA THR A 108 30.77 7.15 -6.72
C THR A 108 29.40 7.36 -6.08
N PRO A 109 28.91 8.59 -5.96
CA PRO A 109 27.58 8.84 -5.42
C PRO A 109 26.53 8.10 -6.25
N ILE A 110 25.88 7.09 -5.65
CA ILE A 110 24.73 6.40 -6.23
C ILE A 110 23.51 6.95 -5.53
N GLU A 111 22.63 7.57 -6.30
CA GLU A 111 21.40 8.17 -5.78
C GLU A 111 20.19 7.50 -6.43
N LEU A 112 19.23 7.14 -5.60
CA LEU A 112 17.97 6.49 -6.02
C LEU A 112 16.78 7.34 -5.58
N ILE A 113 15.71 7.32 -6.37
CA ILE A 113 14.41 7.84 -5.94
C ILE A 113 13.55 6.66 -5.57
N VAL A 114 13.08 6.63 -4.33
CA VAL A 114 12.30 5.51 -3.80
C VAL A 114 10.93 6.01 -3.39
N ASN A 115 9.91 5.28 -3.81
CA ASN A 115 8.54 5.41 -3.35
C ASN A 115 8.17 4.13 -2.59
N VAL A 116 7.56 4.28 -1.43
CA VAL A 116 7.03 3.17 -0.62
C VAL A 116 5.55 3.41 -0.37
N GLU A 117 4.75 2.41 -0.70
CA GLU A 117 3.29 2.43 -0.60
C GLU A 117 2.80 1.34 0.34
N GLY A 118 1.94 1.70 1.28
CA GLY A 118 1.25 0.77 2.17
C GLY A 118 -0.13 0.41 1.61
N GLN A 119 -0.31 -0.81 1.14
CA GLN A 119 -1.57 -1.28 0.57
C GLN A 119 -2.26 -2.27 1.51
N ARG A 120 -3.33 -1.84 2.20
CA ARG A 120 -4.08 -2.71 3.11
C ARG A 120 -4.80 -3.82 2.35
N ASN A 121 -5.63 -3.48 1.38
CA ASN A 121 -6.38 -4.44 0.59
C ASN A 121 -5.76 -4.58 -0.80
N ALA A 122 -5.17 -5.74 -1.09
CA ALA A 122 -4.58 -6.03 -2.39
C ALA A 122 -5.57 -6.61 -3.41
N SER A 123 -6.85 -6.75 -3.07
CA SER A 123 -7.92 -7.12 -4.00
C SER A 123 -8.38 -5.89 -4.80
N LEU A 124 -7.51 -5.41 -5.68
CA LEU A 124 -7.80 -4.30 -6.58
C LEU A 124 -8.37 -4.82 -7.91
N PRO A 125 -9.14 -4.00 -8.66
CA PRO A 125 -9.64 -4.36 -9.99
C PRO A 125 -8.53 -4.46 -11.03
N TYR A 126 -7.29 -4.14 -10.67
CA TYR A 126 -6.11 -4.19 -11.53
C TYR A 126 -4.88 -4.74 -10.76
N PRO A 127 -3.88 -5.30 -11.47
CA PRO A 127 -2.63 -5.73 -10.84
C PRO A 127 -1.83 -4.57 -10.27
N ILE A 128 -1.38 -4.67 -9.01
CA ILE A 128 -0.53 -3.67 -8.34
C ILE A 128 0.74 -3.38 -9.14
N SER A 129 1.32 -4.40 -9.80
CA SER A 129 2.51 -4.23 -10.64
C SER A 129 2.32 -3.19 -11.75
N ARG A 130 1.12 -3.10 -12.37
CA ARG A 130 0.82 -2.06 -13.37
C ARG A 130 0.81 -0.67 -12.76
N ARG A 131 0.22 -0.52 -11.57
CA ARG A 131 0.24 0.76 -10.83
C ARG A 131 1.67 1.12 -10.43
N GLY A 132 2.46 0.16 -9.97
CA GLY A 132 3.87 0.37 -9.64
C GLY A 132 4.70 0.85 -10.85
N TRP A 133 4.49 0.26 -12.03
CA TRP A 133 5.14 0.73 -13.27
C TRP A 133 4.70 2.14 -13.66
N PHE A 134 3.42 2.46 -13.50
CA PHE A 134 2.94 3.83 -13.74
C PHE A 134 3.60 4.83 -12.78
N TYR A 135 3.77 4.47 -11.52
CA TYR A 135 4.49 5.29 -10.53
C TYR A 135 5.97 5.46 -10.90
N CYS A 136 6.65 4.40 -11.35
CA CYS A 136 8.02 4.50 -11.85
C CYS A 136 8.12 5.46 -13.05
N ALA A 137 7.22 5.36 -14.03
CA ALA A 137 7.19 6.24 -15.19
C ALA A 137 7.03 7.71 -14.78
N ARG A 138 6.13 8.00 -13.81
CA ARG A 138 5.92 9.35 -13.28
C ARG A 138 7.17 9.87 -12.54
N MET A 139 7.82 9.03 -11.73
CA MET A 139 9.06 9.41 -11.04
C MET A 139 10.22 9.66 -12.01
N ILE A 140 10.31 8.93 -13.13
CA ILE A 140 11.30 9.19 -14.17
C ILE A 140 10.99 10.51 -14.88
N SER A 141 9.76 10.69 -15.34
CA SER A 141 9.32 11.91 -16.03
C SER A 141 9.54 13.17 -15.19
N ALA A 142 9.23 13.10 -13.90
CA ALA A 142 9.38 14.20 -12.95
C ALA A 142 10.85 14.62 -12.69
N GLN A 143 11.82 13.87 -13.16
CA GLN A 143 13.23 14.25 -13.05
C GLN A 143 13.65 15.31 -14.07
N LYS A 144 12.90 15.44 -15.16
CA LYS A 144 13.15 16.49 -16.16
C LYS A 144 12.98 17.88 -15.54
N GLY A 145 13.96 18.74 -15.77
CA GLY A 145 13.99 20.10 -15.20
C GLY A 145 14.64 20.18 -13.82
N SER A 146 14.65 19.10 -13.02
CA SER A 146 15.26 19.07 -11.68
C SER A 146 16.57 18.26 -11.64
N VAL A 147 16.57 17.03 -12.12
CA VAL A 147 17.75 16.14 -12.14
C VAL A 147 18.53 16.30 -13.43
N PHE A 148 17.83 16.37 -14.55
CA PHE A 148 18.45 16.56 -15.87
C PHE A 148 17.70 17.61 -16.68
N LYS A 149 18.42 18.24 -17.63
CA LYS A 149 17.88 19.25 -18.55
C LYS A 149 18.22 18.84 -19.98
N HIS A 150 17.40 19.28 -20.91
CA HIS A 150 17.60 18.97 -22.34
C HIS A 150 17.74 17.46 -22.60
N SER A 151 18.86 17.03 -23.17
CA SER A 151 19.13 15.63 -23.56
C SER A 151 20.11 14.91 -22.63
N GLU A 152 20.29 15.37 -21.40
CA GLU A 152 21.20 14.78 -20.41
C GLU A 152 20.59 13.52 -19.75
N TYR A 153 20.11 12.57 -20.56
CA TYR A 153 19.40 11.38 -20.08
C TYR A 153 20.27 10.44 -19.25
N GLU A 154 21.59 10.52 -19.36
CA GLU A 154 22.56 9.78 -18.53
C GLU A 154 22.50 10.16 -17.05
N LYS A 155 21.87 11.30 -16.72
CA LYS A 155 21.68 11.77 -15.34
C LYS A 155 20.41 11.21 -14.69
N ILE A 156 19.59 10.47 -15.42
CA ILE A 156 18.38 9.86 -14.86
C ILE A 156 18.75 8.95 -13.69
N LYS A 157 18.22 9.25 -12.52
CA LYS A 157 18.36 8.40 -11.34
C LYS A 157 17.40 7.24 -11.43
N LYS A 158 17.88 6.05 -11.09
CA LYS A 158 17.03 4.86 -10.99
C LYS A 158 15.94 5.05 -9.96
N VAL A 159 14.75 4.56 -10.27
CA VAL A 159 13.57 4.66 -9.41
C VAL A 159 13.14 3.29 -8.91
N TYR A 160 12.69 3.23 -7.67
CA TYR A 160 12.08 2.07 -7.06
C TYR A 160 10.66 2.40 -6.58
N SER A 161 9.70 1.56 -6.92
CA SER A 161 8.34 1.60 -6.37
C SER A 161 8.10 0.34 -5.55
N ILE A 162 8.08 0.48 -4.21
CA ILE A 162 7.97 -0.61 -3.24
C ILE A 162 6.56 -0.62 -2.65
N TRP A 163 5.87 -1.74 -2.75
CA TRP A 163 4.50 -1.93 -2.30
C TRP A 163 4.45 -2.93 -1.16
N ILE A 164 3.96 -2.52 0.00
CA ILE A 164 3.76 -3.39 1.16
C ILE A 164 2.28 -3.74 1.25
N CYS A 165 1.93 -4.96 0.84
CA CYS A 165 0.58 -5.49 0.88
C CYS A 165 0.36 -6.20 2.21
N ILE A 166 -0.47 -5.62 3.08
CA ILE A 166 -0.69 -6.14 4.44
C ILE A 166 -1.66 -7.32 4.42
N ASP A 167 -2.78 -7.19 3.71
CA ASP A 167 -3.79 -8.24 3.55
C ASP A 167 -3.87 -8.75 2.09
N PRO A 168 -2.81 -9.42 1.60
CA PRO A 168 -2.81 -9.94 0.24
C PRO A 168 -3.72 -11.19 0.13
N PRO A 169 -4.17 -11.54 -1.09
CA PRO A 169 -4.87 -12.79 -1.33
C PRO A 169 -4.09 -13.98 -0.79
N LYS A 170 -4.79 -15.01 -0.28
CA LYS A 170 -4.18 -16.19 0.37
C LYS A 170 -2.99 -16.77 -0.39
N LYS A 171 -3.11 -16.88 -1.72
CA LYS A 171 -2.06 -17.43 -2.60
C LYS A 171 -0.79 -16.58 -2.71
N ALA A 172 -0.86 -15.30 -2.35
CA ALA A 172 0.26 -14.37 -2.44
C ALA A 172 0.98 -14.15 -1.10
N ARG A 173 0.40 -14.59 0.03
CA ARG A 173 0.95 -14.37 1.38
C ARG A 173 2.37 -14.90 1.53
N GLY A 174 3.21 -14.12 2.21
CA GLY A 174 4.59 -14.50 2.48
C GLY A 174 5.48 -14.50 1.24
N THR A 175 5.15 -13.72 0.22
CA THR A 175 5.93 -13.64 -1.01
C THR A 175 6.47 -12.23 -1.26
N ILE A 176 7.63 -12.17 -1.93
CA ILE A 176 8.21 -10.93 -2.44
C ILE A 176 8.45 -11.12 -3.92
N GLN A 177 7.95 -10.18 -4.74
CA GLN A 177 8.19 -10.15 -6.18
C GLN A 177 8.93 -8.89 -6.58
N LYS A 178 9.93 -9.03 -7.44
CA LYS A 178 10.62 -7.94 -8.11
C LYS A 178 10.30 -7.97 -9.60
N TYR A 179 9.89 -6.85 -10.13
CA TYR A 179 9.74 -6.60 -11.56
C TYR A 179 10.80 -5.58 -11.97
N ALA A 180 11.62 -5.90 -12.94
CA ALA A 180 12.74 -5.08 -13.38
C ALA A 180 12.85 -5.09 -14.90
N ILE A 181 13.55 -4.11 -15.45
CA ILE A 181 13.87 -4.02 -16.87
C ILE A 181 14.99 -5.02 -17.17
N HIS A 182 14.86 -5.75 -18.26
CA HIS A 182 15.83 -6.73 -18.73
C HIS A 182 16.18 -6.45 -20.19
N LYS A 183 17.47 -6.55 -20.53
CA LYS A 183 17.96 -6.48 -21.90
C LYS A 183 18.02 -7.89 -22.50
N GLU A 184 17.50 -8.03 -23.70
CA GLU A 184 17.59 -9.25 -24.49
C GLU A 184 18.15 -8.92 -25.88
N ASP A 185 19.13 -9.69 -26.35
CA ASP A 185 19.70 -9.53 -27.69
C ASP A 185 18.96 -10.46 -28.65
N PHE A 186 18.20 -9.91 -29.59
CA PHE A 186 17.52 -10.68 -30.64
C PHE A 186 18.45 -11.10 -31.77
N VAL A 187 19.44 -10.26 -32.10
CA VAL A 187 20.44 -10.52 -33.15
C VAL A 187 21.77 -9.95 -32.70
N GLY A 188 22.79 -10.80 -32.73
CA GLY A 188 24.16 -10.44 -32.28
C GLY A 188 24.22 -10.25 -30.79
N HIS A 189 25.35 -9.78 -30.30
CA HIS A 189 25.57 -9.45 -28.89
C HIS A 189 26.22 -8.07 -28.79
N LEU A 190 25.53 -7.13 -28.15
CA LEU A 190 26.07 -5.82 -27.80
C LEU A 190 26.29 -5.72 -26.29
N PRO A 191 27.52 -5.68 -25.79
CA PRO A 191 27.75 -5.44 -24.36
C PRO A 191 27.31 -4.02 -24.02
N VAL A 192 26.40 -3.92 -23.03
CA VAL A 192 25.84 -2.67 -22.51
C VAL A 192 25.89 -2.74 -21.00
N GLU A 193 26.32 -1.69 -20.33
CA GLU A 193 26.30 -1.63 -18.87
C GLU A 193 24.86 -1.64 -18.34
N LYS A 194 24.65 -2.36 -17.23
CA LYS A 194 23.32 -2.48 -16.62
C LYS A 194 22.73 -1.11 -16.23
N SER A 195 23.59 -0.18 -15.83
CA SER A 195 23.22 1.21 -15.50
C SER A 195 22.57 1.97 -16.65
N ASP A 196 22.83 1.59 -17.89
CA ASP A 196 22.34 2.31 -19.07
C ASP A 196 20.86 2.00 -19.38
N TYR A 197 20.31 0.91 -18.84
CA TYR A 197 18.93 0.50 -19.12
C TYR A 197 18.10 0.15 -17.87
N ASP A 198 18.72 -0.20 -16.73
CA ASP A 198 18.02 -0.61 -15.50
C ASP A 198 17.61 0.62 -14.67
N VAL A 199 16.73 1.45 -15.24
CA VAL A 199 16.30 2.73 -14.66
C VAL A 199 15.10 2.64 -13.75
N ALA A 200 14.44 1.46 -13.63
CA ALA A 200 13.25 1.31 -12.79
C ALA A 200 13.06 -0.12 -12.29
N SER A 201 12.52 -0.25 -11.08
CA SER A 201 12.07 -1.54 -10.53
C SER A 201 10.81 -1.36 -9.69
N VAL A 202 9.90 -2.34 -9.78
CA VAL A 202 8.72 -2.45 -8.91
C VAL A 202 8.89 -3.65 -8.00
N ILE A 203 8.66 -3.46 -6.70
CA ILE A 203 8.76 -4.53 -5.70
C ILE A 203 7.43 -4.63 -4.97
N ILE A 204 6.90 -5.86 -4.86
CA ILE A 204 5.66 -6.14 -4.15
C ILE A 204 5.97 -7.11 -3.03
N ILE A 205 5.74 -6.69 -1.78
CA ILE A 205 5.92 -7.46 -0.56
C ILE A 205 4.54 -7.82 -0.01
N ASN A 206 4.21 -9.10 0.01
CA ASN A 206 2.95 -9.61 0.51
C ASN A 206 3.14 -10.19 1.91
N VAL A 207 2.78 -9.42 2.95
CA VAL A 207 3.08 -9.79 4.35
C VAL A 207 2.29 -11.01 4.81
N GLY A 208 1.01 -11.12 4.50
CA GLY A 208 0.16 -12.21 5.00
C GLY A 208 -0.59 -11.86 6.30
N GLU A 209 -1.41 -12.78 6.83
CA GLU A 209 -2.32 -12.51 7.96
C GLU A 209 -1.69 -12.62 9.34
N SER A 210 -0.76 -13.57 9.52
CA SER A 210 -0.19 -13.88 10.83
C SER A 210 1.32 -13.91 10.80
N TYR A 211 1.93 -13.58 11.95
CA TYR A 211 3.35 -13.84 12.14
C TYR A 211 3.64 -15.33 11.96
N ASN A 212 4.51 -15.63 11.02
CA ASN A 212 4.95 -16.99 10.75
C ASN A 212 6.43 -17.12 11.15
N ALA A 213 6.72 -18.03 12.09
CA ALA A 213 8.08 -18.28 12.56
C ALA A 213 9.05 -18.70 11.42
N ASN A 214 8.52 -19.21 10.31
CA ASN A 214 9.32 -19.56 9.13
C ASN A 214 9.68 -18.34 8.26
N TYR A 215 9.07 -17.17 8.48
CA TYR A 215 9.49 -15.96 7.81
C TYR A 215 10.85 -15.52 8.34
N ASN A 216 11.69 -15.05 7.42
CA ASN A 216 12.99 -14.48 7.72
C ASN A 216 13.10 -13.07 7.13
N GLY A 217 14.16 -12.35 7.51
CA GLY A 217 14.45 -11.04 6.96
C GLY A 217 13.28 -10.08 7.01
N ILE A 218 13.04 -9.37 5.90
CA ILE A 218 12.05 -8.31 5.80
C ILE A 218 10.61 -8.78 6.04
N LEU A 219 10.24 -10.00 5.62
CA LEU A 219 8.89 -10.53 5.86
C LEU A 219 8.62 -10.74 7.35
N LYS A 220 9.62 -11.27 8.09
CA LYS A 220 9.53 -11.42 9.54
C LYS A 220 9.37 -10.05 10.23
N MET A 221 10.22 -9.09 9.87
CA MET A 221 10.17 -7.75 10.43
C MET A 221 8.79 -7.08 10.19
N LEU A 222 8.32 -7.07 8.94
CA LEU A 222 7.05 -6.45 8.60
C LEU A 222 5.85 -7.15 9.26
N SER A 223 5.89 -8.49 9.40
CA SER A 223 4.83 -9.19 10.11
C SER A 223 4.80 -8.86 11.61
N LEU A 224 5.96 -8.64 12.25
CA LEU A 224 6.03 -8.19 13.64
C LEU A 224 5.49 -6.76 13.83
N ILE A 225 5.66 -5.91 12.82
CA ILE A 225 5.19 -4.52 12.83
C ILE A 225 3.69 -4.45 12.57
N PHE A 226 3.19 -5.16 11.55
CA PHE A 226 1.82 -5.03 11.06
C PHE A 226 0.83 -6.07 11.61
N ARG A 227 1.30 -7.07 12.36
CA ARG A 227 0.45 -8.13 12.92
C ARG A 227 0.51 -8.15 14.43
N THR A 228 -0.64 -8.36 15.05
CA THR A 228 -0.85 -8.26 16.51
C THR A 228 -0.93 -9.60 17.20
N GLU A 229 -0.80 -10.69 16.48
CA GLU A 229 -0.91 -12.06 17.04
C GLU A 229 0.26 -12.41 17.95
N VAL A 230 1.41 -11.75 17.76
CA VAL A 230 2.55 -11.82 18.69
C VAL A 230 2.37 -10.77 19.79
N LYS A 231 2.65 -11.15 21.05
CA LYS A 231 2.57 -10.20 22.16
C LYS A 231 3.48 -9.00 21.86
N ILE A 232 2.98 -7.79 22.07
CA ILE A 232 3.69 -6.54 21.78
C ILE A 232 5.11 -6.53 22.35
N LYS A 233 5.28 -6.95 23.62
CA LYS A 233 6.58 -7.02 24.27
C LYS A 233 7.56 -7.96 23.56
N GLU A 234 7.09 -9.12 23.13
CA GLU A 234 7.87 -10.10 22.39
C GLU A 234 8.27 -9.57 21.00
N SER A 235 7.34 -8.93 20.29
CA SER A 235 7.64 -8.27 19.00
C SER A 235 8.73 -7.20 19.16
N HIS A 236 8.65 -6.37 20.18
CA HIS A 236 9.65 -5.34 20.45
C HIS A 236 11.03 -5.94 20.78
N GLU A 237 11.07 -6.99 21.59
CA GLU A 237 12.33 -7.68 21.91
C GLU A 237 13.00 -8.26 20.65
N ILE A 238 12.21 -8.86 19.74
CA ILE A 238 12.72 -9.38 18.49
C ILE A 238 13.19 -8.23 17.57
N LEU A 239 12.41 -7.16 17.44
CA LEU A 239 12.79 -6.00 16.60
C LEU A 239 14.09 -5.34 17.11
N VAL A 240 14.28 -5.25 18.42
CA VAL A 240 15.54 -4.74 18.99
C VAL A 240 16.71 -5.69 18.76
N ASN A 241 16.54 -6.98 19.10
CA ASN A 241 17.65 -7.93 19.15
C ASN A 241 18.06 -8.45 17.76
N GLU A 242 17.10 -8.68 16.86
CA GLU A 242 17.37 -9.25 15.53
C GLU A 242 17.47 -8.18 14.43
N PHE A 243 16.69 -7.09 14.56
CA PHE A 243 16.59 -6.04 13.51
C PHE A 243 17.26 -4.73 13.91
N GLY A 244 17.87 -4.64 15.09
CA GLY A 244 18.68 -3.50 15.50
C GLY A 244 17.90 -2.20 15.74
N PHE A 245 16.60 -2.28 16.00
CA PHE A 245 15.82 -1.10 16.40
C PHE A 245 16.28 -0.59 17.75
N PRO A 246 16.39 0.76 17.95
CA PRO A 246 16.76 1.29 19.27
C PRO A 246 15.64 1.04 20.29
N LYS A 247 15.98 0.65 21.51
CA LYS A 247 15.00 0.44 22.59
C LYS A 247 14.09 1.65 22.81
N ARG A 248 14.66 2.85 22.75
CA ARG A 248 13.92 4.13 22.87
C ARG A 248 12.79 4.30 21.86
N HIS A 249 12.82 3.58 20.73
CA HIS A 249 11.77 3.57 19.71
C HIS A 249 10.43 3.05 20.25
N PHE A 250 10.50 2.20 21.26
CA PHE A 250 9.35 1.53 21.88
C PHE A 250 8.99 2.08 23.26
N GLU A 251 9.84 2.95 23.82
CA GLU A 251 9.67 3.52 25.18
C GLU A 251 8.82 4.82 25.15
N GLN A 252 8.77 5.52 24.05
CA GLN A 252 7.92 6.70 23.90
C GLN A 252 6.45 6.25 23.84
N GLU A 253 5.64 6.72 24.80
CA GLU A 253 4.20 6.46 24.84
C GLU A 253 3.55 6.85 23.50
N GLY A 254 2.92 5.88 22.85
CA GLY A 254 2.24 6.05 21.58
C GLY A 254 3.05 5.73 20.34
N ALA A 255 4.36 5.42 20.43
CA ALA A 255 5.15 5.07 19.26
C ALA A 255 4.65 3.76 18.62
N MET A 256 5.32 2.66 18.50
CA MET A 256 4.82 1.49 17.77
C MET A 256 3.69 0.69 18.47
N LYS A 257 3.42 0.96 19.77
CA LYS A 257 2.45 0.19 20.56
C LYS A 257 1.01 0.41 20.13
N SER A 258 0.71 1.61 19.60
CA SER A 258 -0.64 1.94 19.14
C SER A 258 -0.93 1.40 17.75
N TRP A 259 0.04 1.23 16.90
CA TRP A 259 -0.12 1.00 15.47
C TRP A 259 -0.72 -0.34 15.07
N ALA A 260 -0.07 -1.43 15.48
CA ALA A 260 -0.60 -2.75 15.20
C ALA A 260 -1.96 -2.93 15.89
N MET A 261 -2.10 -2.37 17.10
CA MET A 261 -3.33 -2.46 17.88
C MET A 261 -4.43 -1.55 17.37
N ASP A 262 -4.13 -0.31 16.99
CA ASP A 262 -5.11 0.62 16.43
C ASP A 262 -5.51 0.23 15.01
N ILE A 263 -4.57 -0.28 14.20
CA ILE A 263 -4.82 -0.87 12.90
C ILE A 263 -5.68 -2.13 13.01
N GLU A 264 -5.43 -3.02 13.99
CA GLU A 264 -6.26 -4.21 14.21
C GLU A 264 -7.64 -3.86 14.74
N ILE A 265 -7.74 -2.94 15.69
CA ILE A 265 -9.03 -2.49 16.23
C ILE A 265 -9.85 -1.85 15.11
N ALA A 266 -9.24 -1.02 14.27
CA ALA A 266 -9.90 -0.44 13.10
C ALA A 266 -10.32 -1.53 12.09
N ALA A 267 -9.42 -2.48 11.79
CA ALA A 267 -9.69 -3.59 10.87
C ALA A 267 -10.77 -4.54 11.38
N LYS A 268 -10.72 -4.87 12.68
CA LYS A 268 -11.74 -5.72 13.33
C LYS A 268 -13.10 -5.06 13.34
N LYS A 269 -13.17 -3.77 13.67
CA LYS A 269 -14.42 -3.00 13.63
C LYS A 269 -15.01 -2.95 12.24
N GLU A 270 -14.20 -2.64 11.23
CA GLU A 270 -14.63 -2.63 9.82
C GLU A 270 -15.08 -4.03 9.36
N GLY A 271 -14.33 -5.08 9.70
CA GLY A 271 -14.71 -6.47 9.37
C GLY A 271 -16.04 -6.89 10.02
N ILE A 272 -16.28 -6.47 11.26
CA ILE A 272 -17.54 -6.71 11.97
C ILE A 272 -18.67 -5.90 11.32
N GLU A 273 -18.45 -4.61 11.03
CA GLU A 273 -19.45 -3.74 10.42
C GLU A 273 -19.84 -4.25 9.01
N ILE A 274 -18.87 -4.58 8.16
CA ILE A 274 -19.13 -5.21 6.85
C ILE A 274 -19.84 -6.56 6.99
N GLY A 275 -19.48 -7.34 8.01
CA GLY A 275 -20.13 -8.62 8.31
C GLY A 275 -21.59 -8.45 8.75
N ILE A 276 -21.88 -7.45 9.57
CA ILE A 276 -23.22 -7.09 10.01
C ILE A 276 -24.05 -6.59 8.83
N GLU A 277 -23.53 -5.64 8.05
CA GLU A 277 -24.20 -5.06 6.87
C GLU A 277 -24.60 -6.16 5.86
N LYS A 278 -23.64 -6.99 5.45
CA LYS A 278 -23.92 -8.14 4.58
C LYS A 278 -24.85 -9.17 5.21
N GLY A 279 -24.81 -9.31 6.53
CA GLY A 279 -25.72 -10.19 7.28
C GLY A 279 -27.15 -9.66 7.28
N ILE A 280 -27.32 -8.36 7.48
CA ILE A 280 -28.61 -7.66 7.42
C ILE A 280 -29.19 -7.73 5.99
N GLU A 281 -28.39 -7.37 4.98
CA GLU A 281 -28.79 -7.42 3.56
C GLU A 281 -29.30 -8.83 3.19
N LYS A 282 -28.49 -9.86 3.43
CA LYS A 282 -28.90 -11.26 3.20
C LYS A 282 -30.11 -11.68 4.05
N GLY A 283 -30.24 -11.16 5.26
CA GLY A 283 -31.38 -11.41 6.14
C GLY A 283 -32.68 -10.82 5.59
N ILE A 284 -32.60 -9.59 5.07
CA ILE A 284 -33.73 -8.90 4.41
C ILE A 284 -34.11 -9.63 3.12
N GLU A 285 -33.14 -9.95 2.26
CA GLU A 285 -33.35 -10.70 1.02
C GLU A 285 -34.03 -12.03 1.26
N LYS A 286 -33.51 -12.81 2.22
CA LYS A 286 -34.09 -14.09 2.60
C LYS A 286 -35.48 -13.92 3.21
N GLY A 287 -35.68 -12.91 4.05
CA GLY A 287 -36.98 -12.59 4.65
C GLY A 287 -38.03 -12.25 3.59
N MET A 288 -37.69 -11.45 2.59
CA MET A 288 -38.57 -11.13 1.45
C MET A 288 -38.97 -12.37 0.67
N LEU A 289 -38.02 -13.25 0.34
CA LEU A 289 -38.32 -14.51 -0.37
C LEU A 289 -39.21 -15.42 0.46
N ASP A 290 -38.92 -15.62 1.74
CA ASP A 290 -39.70 -16.48 2.64
C ASP A 290 -41.12 -15.96 2.81
N MET A 291 -41.32 -14.65 3.00
CA MET A 291 -42.63 -14.04 3.13
C MET A 291 -43.45 -14.14 1.85
N THR A 292 -42.83 -13.85 0.71
CA THR A 292 -43.46 -13.99 -0.61
C THR A 292 -43.93 -15.42 -0.84
N GLN A 293 -43.07 -16.42 -0.58
CA GLN A 293 -43.47 -17.83 -0.70
C GLN A 293 -44.59 -18.24 0.21
N ARG A 294 -44.62 -17.75 1.45
CA ARG A 294 -45.72 -18.02 2.40
C ARG A 294 -47.05 -17.46 1.94
N ILE A 295 -47.06 -16.26 1.35
CA ILE A 295 -48.29 -15.65 0.81
C ILE A 295 -48.74 -16.41 -0.44
N MET A 296 -47.81 -16.81 -1.31
CA MET A 296 -48.16 -17.64 -2.48
C MET A 296 -48.73 -19.02 -2.08
N LYS A 297 -48.21 -19.66 -1.03
CA LYS A 297 -48.79 -20.91 -0.48
C LYS A 297 -50.20 -20.75 0.05
N LYS A 298 -50.66 -19.54 0.32
CA LYS A 298 -52.05 -19.23 0.71
C LYS A 298 -52.96 -18.93 -0.50
N GLY A 299 -52.49 -19.23 -1.72
CA GLY A 299 -53.26 -19.12 -2.96
C GLY A 299 -53.20 -17.77 -3.66
N LYS A 300 -52.23 -16.91 -3.28
CA LYS A 300 -51.97 -15.64 -3.93
C LYS A 300 -50.98 -15.81 -5.07
N THR A 301 -51.10 -14.97 -6.10
CA THR A 301 -50.10 -14.88 -7.17
C THR A 301 -48.83 -14.20 -6.68
N LEU A 302 -47.73 -14.32 -7.45
CA LEU A 302 -46.46 -13.65 -7.11
C LEU A 302 -46.62 -12.12 -7.07
N ASP A 303 -47.35 -11.54 -8.04
CA ASP A 303 -47.56 -10.09 -8.09
C ASP A 303 -48.43 -9.60 -6.90
N GLU A 304 -49.51 -10.32 -6.58
CA GLU A 304 -50.30 -10.03 -5.37
C GLU A 304 -49.50 -10.13 -4.07
N ALA A 305 -48.59 -11.10 -3.99
CA ALA A 305 -47.74 -11.27 -2.82
C ALA A 305 -46.74 -10.10 -2.66
N MET A 306 -46.15 -9.64 -3.76
CA MET A 306 -45.23 -8.48 -3.76
C MET A 306 -45.95 -7.16 -3.46
N GLU A 307 -47.20 -7.00 -3.90
CA GLU A 307 -48.06 -5.86 -3.51
C GLU A 307 -48.44 -5.86 -2.03
N ILE A 308 -48.82 -7.02 -1.49
CA ILE A 308 -49.15 -7.16 -0.05
C ILE A 308 -47.93 -6.83 0.82
N LEU A 309 -46.76 -7.12 0.37
CA LEU A 309 -45.48 -6.80 1.07
C LEU A 309 -44.98 -5.37 0.82
N GLU A 310 -45.72 -4.59 0.01
CA GLU A 310 -45.38 -3.21 -0.38
C GLU A 310 -43.93 -3.06 -0.88
N LEU A 311 -43.44 -4.05 -1.65
CA LEU A 311 -42.08 -4.06 -2.15
C LEU A 311 -41.83 -2.96 -3.17
N THR A 312 -40.66 -2.33 -3.07
CA THR A 312 -40.16 -1.38 -4.09
C THR A 312 -39.85 -2.09 -5.43
N GLU A 313 -39.75 -1.36 -6.51
CA GLU A 313 -39.47 -1.96 -7.83
C GLU A 313 -38.12 -2.75 -7.88
N ASN A 314 -37.11 -2.30 -7.15
CA ASN A 314 -35.84 -3.04 -7.04
C ASN A 314 -36.03 -4.37 -6.28
N GLU A 315 -36.77 -4.37 -5.18
CA GLU A 315 -37.07 -5.56 -4.41
C GLU A 315 -37.96 -6.53 -5.17
N LYS A 316 -38.94 -6.04 -5.94
CA LYS A 316 -39.78 -6.88 -6.82
C LYS A 316 -38.94 -7.58 -7.88
N ASN A 317 -37.99 -6.88 -8.51
CA ASN A 317 -37.07 -7.48 -9.48
C ASN A 317 -36.19 -8.56 -8.82
N PHE A 318 -35.63 -8.27 -7.64
CA PHE A 318 -34.85 -9.25 -6.88
C PHE A 318 -35.69 -10.52 -6.55
N VAL A 319 -36.93 -10.35 -6.09
CA VAL A 319 -37.82 -11.48 -5.77
C VAL A 319 -38.14 -12.30 -7.01
N ARG A 320 -38.46 -11.66 -8.15
CA ARG A 320 -38.72 -12.36 -9.43
C ARG A 320 -37.54 -13.21 -9.88
N ASP A 321 -36.32 -12.71 -9.71
CA ASP A 321 -35.08 -13.38 -10.18
C ASP A 321 -34.66 -14.54 -9.27
N ASN A 322 -35.12 -14.56 -7.99
CA ASN A 322 -34.60 -15.48 -6.99
C ASN A 322 -35.65 -16.41 -6.35
N ILE A 323 -36.96 -16.17 -6.54
CA ILE A 323 -38.04 -16.91 -5.85
C ILE A 323 -38.08 -18.40 -6.21
N ASN A 324 -37.54 -18.80 -7.35
CA ASN A 324 -37.55 -20.18 -7.86
C ASN A 324 -36.16 -20.84 -7.81
N LYS A 325 -35.18 -20.19 -7.22
CA LYS A 325 -33.85 -20.77 -6.99
C LYS A 325 -33.79 -21.44 -5.62
#